data_33b4ae034d75457f3ec5c555a38cda84
#
_entry.id   33b4ae034d75457f3ec5c555a38cda84
#
_cell.length_a   1.000
_cell.length_b   1.000
_cell.length_c   1.000
_cell.angle_alpha   90.00
_cell.angle_beta   90.00
_cell.angle_gamma   90.00
#
_symmetry.space_group_name_H-M   'P 1'
#
loop_
_entity.id
_entity.type
_entity.pdbx_description
1 polymer ?
#
loop_
_entity_poly.entity_id
_entity_poly.type
_entity_poly.pdbx_seq_one_letter_code
_entity_poly.pdbx_strand_id
1 'polypeptide(L)'
;MCQDQRVADKSVADQLRELGVKNANVLVMMAERGQLLALKCEMPRCYHHKGRGAFDAVTTPRTKWAPSPDHYPILKSAGGQLRPENVRLSHILCNRRDYGWRMRIRTLLAKGKSLDEIAETLNRKDVPPAHGTNRWTAAMVRKAYVS
;
A
#
# COMPACT_ATOMS: atom_id res chain seq x y z
N MET A 1 -27.16 -21.46 3.95
CA MET A 1 -26.62 -20.95 2.70
C MET A 1 -26.73 -19.44 2.55
N CYS A 2 -27.85 -18.82 2.98
CA CYS A 2 -27.99 -17.35 2.88
C CYS A 2 -27.13 -16.54 3.88
N GLN A 3 -26.58 -17.16 4.91
CA GLN A 3 -25.76 -16.46 5.91
C GLN A 3 -24.33 -16.22 5.45
N ASP A 4 -23.76 -17.10 4.65
CA ASP A 4 -22.38 -16.95 4.16
C ASP A 4 -22.23 -15.87 3.11
N GLN A 5 -23.26 -15.63 2.31
CA GLN A 5 -23.28 -14.55 1.33
C GLN A 5 -23.34 -13.17 1.98
N ARG A 6 -24.01 -13.02 3.14
CA ARG A 6 -24.08 -11.74 3.85
C ARG A 6 -22.75 -11.32 4.46
N VAL A 7 -21.90 -12.26 4.83
CA VAL A 7 -20.56 -11.96 5.36
C VAL A 7 -19.63 -11.55 4.23
N ALA A 8 -19.80 -12.14 3.02
CA ALA A 8 -19.01 -11.79 1.85
C ALA A 8 -19.33 -10.41 1.28
N ASP A 9 -20.51 -9.85 1.61
CA ASP A 9 -20.98 -8.56 1.08
C ASP A 9 -20.66 -7.36 1.97
N LYS A 10 -19.88 -7.53 3.03
CA LYS A 10 -19.46 -6.41 3.88
C LYS A 10 -18.56 -5.46 3.11
N SER A 11 -18.87 -4.18 3.16
CA SER A 11 -18.04 -3.14 2.56
C SER A 11 -16.66 -3.08 3.25
N VAL A 12 -15.68 -2.56 2.53
CA VAL A 12 -14.34 -2.31 3.10
C VAL A 12 -14.45 -1.40 4.32
N ALA A 13 -15.32 -0.38 4.26
CA ALA A 13 -15.53 0.53 5.37
C ALA A 13 -16.06 -0.21 6.62
N ASP A 14 -17.01 -1.12 6.46
CA ASP A 14 -17.54 -1.91 7.57
C ASP A 14 -16.47 -2.83 8.17
N GLN A 15 -15.69 -3.48 7.33
CA GLN A 15 -14.59 -4.33 7.81
C GLN A 15 -13.53 -3.54 8.56
N LEU A 16 -13.18 -2.33 8.09
CA LEU A 16 -12.23 -1.44 8.76
C LEU A 16 -12.80 -0.97 10.11
N ARG A 17 -14.09 -0.67 10.15
CA ARG A 17 -14.77 -0.27 11.40
C ARG A 17 -14.72 -1.41 12.44
N GLU A 18 -14.93 -2.64 12.02
CA GLU A 18 -14.80 -3.82 12.88
C GLU A 18 -13.39 -4.01 13.43
N LEU A 19 -12.37 -3.63 12.65
CA LEU A 19 -10.97 -3.65 13.09
C LEU A 19 -10.62 -2.50 14.04
N GLY A 20 -11.53 -1.54 14.23
CA GLY A 20 -11.32 -0.41 15.13
C GLY A 20 -10.89 0.89 14.48
N VAL A 21 -10.95 0.99 13.15
CA VAL A 21 -10.71 2.26 12.44
C VAL A 21 -11.87 3.21 12.72
N LYS A 22 -11.58 4.37 13.29
CA LYS A 22 -12.58 5.35 13.72
C LYS A 22 -12.59 6.64 12.90
N ASN A 23 -11.55 6.88 12.09
CA ASN A 23 -11.47 8.11 11.29
C ASN A 23 -12.57 8.12 10.22
N ALA A 24 -13.54 9.01 10.38
CA ALA A 24 -14.70 9.11 9.50
C ALA A 24 -14.29 9.39 8.05
N ASN A 25 -13.30 10.24 7.83
CA ASN A 25 -12.83 10.58 6.47
C ASN A 25 -12.26 9.36 5.77
N VAL A 26 -11.48 8.55 6.48
CA VAL A 26 -10.92 7.30 5.93
C VAL A 26 -12.04 6.33 5.59
N LEU A 27 -13.02 6.16 6.47
CA LEU A 27 -14.14 5.24 6.26
C LEU A 27 -14.99 5.65 5.05
N VAL A 28 -15.29 6.94 4.91
CA VAL A 28 -16.04 7.47 3.76
C VAL A 28 -15.25 7.26 2.46
N MET A 29 -13.98 7.60 2.46
CA MET A 29 -13.11 7.43 1.30
C MET A 29 -13.04 5.96 0.84
N MET A 30 -12.88 5.04 1.78
CA MET A 30 -12.81 3.61 1.45
C MET A 30 -14.16 3.05 0.99
N ALA A 31 -15.26 3.58 1.52
CA ALA A 31 -16.60 3.22 1.02
C ALA A 31 -16.81 3.67 -0.42
N GLU A 32 -16.39 4.88 -0.76
CA GLU A 32 -16.49 5.43 -2.12
C GLU A 32 -15.58 4.72 -3.11
N ARG A 33 -14.40 4.27 -2.66
CA ARG A 33 -13.48 3.51 -3.49
C ARG A 33 -14.08 2.20 -4.00
N GLY A 34 -15.01 1.63 -3.26
CA GLY A 34 -15.69 0.40 -3.63
C GLY A 34 -15.42 -0.75 -2.67
N GLN A 35 -15.93 -1.91 -3.01
CA GLN A 35 -15.84 -3.10 -2.18
C GLN A 35 -14.67 -3.98 -2.57
N LEU A 36 -14.00 -4.53 -1.56
CA LEU A 36 -13.07 -5.63 -1.72
C LEU A 36 -13.70 -6.87 -1.06
N LEU A 37 -13.66 -7.99 -1.78
CA LEU A 37 -14.17 -9.25 -1.25
C LEU A 37 -13.39 -9.73 -0.03
N ALA A 38 -12.09 -9.42 0.01
CA ALA A 38 -11.24 -9.72 1.16
C ALA A 38 -10.44 -8.48 1.54
N LEU A 39 -10.52 -8.08 2.79
CA LEU A 39 -9.74 -6.97 3.33
C LEU A 39 -8.32 -7.43 3.57
N LYS A 40 -7.39 -6.93 2.78
CA LYS A 40 -5.96 -7.28 2.88
C LYS A 40 -5.07 -6.15 2.38
N CYS A 41 -3.80 -6.22 2.75
CA CYS A 41 -2.77 -5.30 2.25
C CYS A 41 -2.69 -5.38 0.72
N GLU A 42 -2.79 -4.24 0.06
CA GLU A 42 -2.78 -4.13 -1.39
C GLU A 42 -1.37 -3.99 -1.97
N MET A 43 -0.34 -3.99 -1.12
CA MET A 43 1.05 -3.99 -1.60
C MET A 43 1.36 -5.27 -2.36
N PRO A 44 1.97 -5.19 -3.55
CA PRO A 44 2.30 -6.37 -4.36
C PRO A 44 3.15 -7.39 -3.62
N ARG A 45 4.06 -6.91 -2.77
CA ARG A 45 4.84 -7.75 -1.86
C ARG A 45 4.64 -7.28 -0.43
N CYS A 46 3.61 -7.80 0.18
CA CYS A 46 3.36 -7.57 1.59
C CYS A 46 4.40 -8.30 2.45
N TYR A 47 4.89 -7.64 3.49
CA TYR A 47 5.86 -8.24 4.42
C TYR A 47 5.22 -9.18 5.44
N HIS A 48 3.90 -9.25 5.49
CA HIS A 48 3.16 -10.10 6.43
C HIS A 48 2.94 -11.50 5.86
N HIS A 49 3.97 -12.32 5.91
CA HIS A 49 3.96 -13.64 5.25
C HIS A 49 2.95 -14.62 5.85
N LYS A 50 2.79 -14.62 7.17
CA LYS A 50 1.90 -15.57 7.86
C LYS A 50 0.42 -15.27 7.68
N GLY A 51 0.04 -14.00 7.63
CA GLY A 51 -1.35 -13.57 7.53
C GLY A 51 -1.83 -13.31 6.12
N ARG A 52 -1.00 -13.54 5.10
CA ARG A 52 -1.34 -13.29 3.69
C ARG A 52 -1.91 -11.90 3.43
N GLY A 53 -1.40 -10.91 4.13
CA GLY A 53 -1.84 -9.53 4.01
C GLY A 53 -3.00 -9.14 4.94
N ALA A 54 -3.45 -9.99 5.81
CA ALA A 54 -4.49 -9.67 6.78
C ALA A 54 -4.05 -8.54 7.73
N PHE A 55 -5.00 -7.75 8.19
CA PHE A 55 -4.74 -6.64 9.10
C PHE A 55 -5.00 -7.03 10.55
N ASP A 56 -4.14 -6.54 11.45
CA ASP A 56 -4.40 -6.56 12.88
C ASP A 56 -5.49 -5.53 13.23
N ALA A 57 -6.21 -5.80 14.31
CA ALA A 57 -7.10 -4.80 14.88
C ALA A 57 -6.31 -3.55 15.30
N VAL A 58 -6.96 -2.41 15.23
CA VAL A 58 -6.35 -1.13 15.65
C VAL A 58 -6.35 -1.08 17.17
N THR A 59 -5.16 -1.12 17.74
CA THR A 59 -4.92 -1.09 19.19
C THR A 59 -4.12 0.14 19.58
N THR A 60 -3.91 0.35 20.88
CA THR A 60 -3.04 1.38 21.39
C THR A 60 -1.96 0.74 22.28
N PRO A 61 -0.68 0.72 21.88
CA PRO A 61 -0.15 1.24 20.61
C PRO A 61 -0.53 0.37 19.39
N ARG A 62 -0.53 0.98 18.21
CA ARG A 62 -0.81 0.26 16.97
C ARG A 62 0.32 -0.70 16.64
N THR A 63 -0.03 -1.89 16.14
CA THR A 63 0.95 -2.82 15.62
C THR A 63 1.39 -2.39 14.21
N LYS A 64 2.55 -2.90 13.79
CA LYS A 64 3.06 -2.66 12.42
C LYS A 64 2.17 -3.28 11.33
N TRP A 65 1.27 -4.16 11.69
CA TRP A 65 0.35 -4.84 10.77
C TRP A 65 -1.05 -4.22 10.76
N ALA A 66 -1.24 -3.09 11.44
CA ALA A 66 -2.49 -2.35 11.40
C ALA A 66 -2.72 -1.72 10.03
N PRO A 67 -3.99 -1.49 9.63
CA PRO A 67 -4.30 -0.87 8.36
C PRO A 67 -3.85 0.58 8.31
N SER A 68 -3.31 0.99 7.16
CA SER A 68 -2.87 2.35 6.89
C SER A 68 -3.27 2.74 5.47
N PRO A 69 -4.00 3.85 5.27
CA PRO A 69 -4.24 4.38 3.94
C PRO A 69 -2.94 4.98 3.39
N ASP A 70 -2.59 4.60 2.17
CA ASP A 70 -1.39 5.03 1.49
C ASP A 70 -1.76 5.89 0.27
N HIS A 71 -1.04 6.99 0.07
CA HIS A 71 -1.18 7.83 -1.14
C HIS A 71 -0.65 7.04 -2.33
N TYR A 72 -1.55 6.62 -3.21
CA TYR A 72 -1.21 5.84 -4.39
C TYR A 72 -2.25 6.06 -5.50
N PRO A 73 -1.85 6.30 -6.76
CA PRO A 73 -0.47 6.27 -7.27
C PRO A 73 0.37 7.55 -7.00
N ILE A 74 -0.27 8.67 -6.64
CA ILE A 74 0.44 9.93 -6.45
C ILE A 74 0.84 10.10 -4.99
N LEU A 75 2.15 10.16 -4.72
CA LEU A 75 2.69 10.34 -3.37
C LEU A 75 2.28 11.70 -2.78
N LYS A 76 2.14 11.76 -1.47
CA LYS A 76 1.91 13.02 -0.75
C LYS A 76 2.98 14.07 -1.07
N SER A 77 4.24 13.67 -1.14
CA SER A 77 5.37 14.54 -1.48
C SER A 77 5.30 15.10 -2.91
N ALA A 78 4.54 14.45 -3.80
CA ALA A 78 4.30 14.89 -5.17
C ALA A 78 2.95 15.62 -5.33
N GLY A 79 2.32 16.04 -4.25
CA GLY A 79 1.05 16.74 -4.25
C GLY A 79 -0.19 15.86 -4.23
N GLY A 80 -0.03 14.55 -4.07
CA GLY A 80 -1.14 13.61 -3.97
C GLY A 80 -1.94 13.81 -2.69
N GLN A 81 -3.25 13.72 -2.80
CA GLN A 81 -4.17 13.76 -1.67
C GLN A 81 -4.84 12.41 -1.48
N LEU A 82 -5.23 12.09 -0.25
CA LEU A 82 -6.02 10.90 0.02
C LEU A 82 -7.44 11.10 -0.50
N ARG A 83 -7.75 10.41 -1.59
CA ARG A 83 -9.06 10.39 -2.25
C ARG A 83 -9.33 8.98 -2.75
N PRO A 84 -10.58 8.62 -3.07
CA PRO A 84 -10.90 7.29 -3.57
C PRO A 84 -10.04 6.84 -4.75
N GLU A 85 -9.69 7.76 -5.65
CA GLU A 85 -8.85 7.49 -6.82
C GLU A 85 -7.35 7.51 -6.52
N ASN A 86 -6.95 7.94 -5.34
CA ASN A 86 -5.54 8.07 -4.95
C ASN A 86 -5.26 7.50 -3.56
N VAL A 87 -5.75 6.29 -3.33
CA VAL A 87 -5.54 5.58 -2.07
C VAL A 87 -5.33 4.10 -2.32
N ARG A 88 -4.45 3.54 -1.52
CA ARG A 88 -4.23 2.10 -1.45
C ARG A 88 -4.18 1.72 0.03
N LEU A 89 -4.80 0.61 0.38
CA LEU A 89 -4.78 0.14 1.76
C LEU A 89 -3.60 -0.80 1.97
N SER A 90 -2.79 -0.55 2.98
CA SER A 90 -1.61 -1.35 3.27
C SER A 90 -1.38 -1.45 4.78
N HIS A 91 -0.49 -2.36 5.19
CA HIS A 91 0.04 -2.35 6.56
C HIS A 91 0.88 -1.10 6.79
N ILE A 92 0.91 -0.62 8.01
CA ILE A 92 1.79 0.51 8.40
C ILE A 92 3.24 0.23 8.00
N LEU A 93 3.74 -0.98 8.30
CA LEU A 93 5.10 -1.38 7.94
C LEU A 93 5.32 -1.40 6.42
N CYS A 94 4.38 -1.98 5.67
CA CYS A 94 4.49 -2.07 4.20
C CYS A 94 4.50 -0.69 3.56
N ASN A 95 3.61 0.20 4.01
CA ASN A 95 3.55 1.58 3.55
C ASN A 95 4.87 2.32 3.84
N ARG A 96 5.37 2.20 5.07
CA ARG A 96 6.60 2.87 5.50
C ARG A 96 7.81 2.41 4.69
N ARG A 97 7.92 1.11 4.42
CA ARG A 97 9.03 0.55 3.62
C ARG A 97 8.93 0.97 2.15
N ASP A 98 7.74 0.92 1.57
CA ASP A 98 7.51 1.37 0.19
C ASP A 98 7.89 2.84 0.02
N TYR A 99 7.43 3.69 0.92
CA TYR A 99 7.78 5.12 0.94
C TYR A 99 9.29 5.33 1.01
N GLY A 100 9.98 4.62 1.88
CA GLY A 100 11.44 4.70 2.04
C GLY A 100 12.18 4.41 0.73
N TRP A 101 11.76 3.38 0.00
CA TRP A 101 12.37 3.03 -1.28
C TRP A 101 12.07 4.04 -2.38
N ARG A 102 10.87 4.58 -2.43
CA ARG A 102 10.53 5.63 -3.39
C ARG A 102 11.36 6.89 -3.17
N MET A 103 11.57 7.28 -1.93
CA MET A 103 12.43 8.40 -1.59
C MET A 103 13.90 8.13 -1.97
N ARG A 104 14.36 6.92 -1.80
CA ARG A 104 15.70 6.51 -2.22
C ARG A 104 15.88 6.56 -3.73
N ILE A 105 14.90 6.13 -4.49
CA ILE A 105 14.89 6.26 -5.95
C ILE A 105 15.05 7.72 -6.36
N ARG A 106 14.30 8.63 -5.75
CA ARG A 106 14.40 10.07 -6.02
C ARG A 106 15.80 10.59 -5.74
N THR A 107 16.40 10.18 -4.64
CA THR A 107 17.78 10.57 -4.28
C THR A 107 18.78 10.08 -5.31
N LEU A 108 18.68 8.83 -5.76
CA LEU A 108 19.58 8.28 -6.77
C LEU A 108 19.42 8.98 -8.13
N LEU A 109 18.19 9.30 -8.51
CA LEU A 109 17.94 10.10 -9.73
C LEU A 109 18.57 11.49 -9.62
N ALA A 110 18.44 12.15 -8.48
CA ALA A 110 19.06 13.45 -8.24
C ALA A 110 20.59 13.40 -8.31
N LYS A 111 21.20 12.25 -8.02
CA LYS A 111 22.65 12.01 -8.16
C LYS A 111 23.07 11.67 -9.59
N GLY A 112 22.15 11.69 -10.54
CA GLY A 112 22.45 11.41 -11.95
C GLY A 112 22.49 9.93 -12.31
N LYS A 113 22.03 9.03 -11.44
CA LYS A 113 21.93 7.60 -11.77
C LYS A 113 20.85 7.37 -12.81
N SER A 114 21.12 6.49 -13.78
CA SER A 114 20.13 6.10 -14.79
C SER A 114 19.05 5.21 -14.18
N LEU A 115 17.91 5.10 -14.86
CA LEU A 115 16.84 4.20 -14.44
C LEU A 115 17.31 2.74 -14.38
N ASP A 116 18.15 2.32 -15.34
CA ASP A 116 18.71 0.97 -15.37
C ASP A 116 19.64 0.72 -14.19
N GLU A 117 20.53 1.68 -13.88
CA GLU A 117 21.43 1.58 -12.72
C GLU A 117 20.66 1.48 -11.41
N ILE A 118 19.58 2.25 -11.28
CA ILE A 118 18.71 2.23 -10.10
C ILE A 118 18.01 0.88 -9.98
N ALA A 119 17.43 0.39 -11.09
CA ALA A 119 16.77 -0.93 -11.11
C ALA A 119 17.76 -2.04 -10.69
N GLU A 120 18.97 -2.01 -11.21
CA GLU A 120 20.01 -2.96 -10.85
C GLU A 120 20.38 -2.88 -9.37
N THR A 121 20.51 -1.67 -8.83
CA THR A 121 20.80 -1.46 -7.41
C THR A 121 19.68 -2.03 -6.52
N LEU A 122 18.42 -1.78 -6.87
CA LEU A 122 17.28 -2.30 -6.12
C LEU A 122 17.22 -3.83 -6.17
N ASN A 123 17.50 -4.42 -7.32
CA ASN A 123 17.55 -5.87 -7.48
C ASN A 123 18.67 -6.51 -6.65
N ARG A 124 19.84 -5.91 -6.62
CA ARG A 124 20.97 -6.39 -5.81
C ARG A 124 20.65 -6.39 -4.31
N LYS A 125 19.83 -5.43 -3.87
CA LYS A 125 19.44 -5.29 -2.46
C LYS A 125 18.16 -6.07 -2.12
N ASP A 126 17.67 -6.88 -3.05
CA ASP A 126 16.44 -7.67 -2.91
C ASP A 126 15.24 -6.83 -2.45
N VAL A 127 15.15 -5.59 -2.94
CA VAL A 127 14.01 -4.73 -2.65
C VAL A 127 12.78 -5.24 -3.39
N PRO A 128 11.65 -5.47 -2.69
CA PRO A 128 10.43 -5.87 -3.37
C PRO A 128 9.93 -4.79 -4.33
N PRO A 129 9.62 -5.15 -5.59
CA PRO A 129 9.06 -4.17 -6.53
C PRO A 129 7.70 -3.64 -6.08
N ALA A 130 7.45 -2.38 -6.35
CA ALA A 130 6.18 -1.74 -6.02
C ALA A 130 5.00 -2.26 -6.86
N HIS A 131 5.27 -2.94 -7.96
CA HIS A 131 4.27 -3.37 -8.93
C HIS A 131 4.47 -4.83 -9.35
N GLY A 132 4.19 -5.75 -8.46
CA GLY A 132 3.81 -7.14 -8.77
C GLY A 132 4.72 -8.02 -9.61
N THR A 133 5.96 -7.64 -9.94
CA THR A 133 6.91 -8.50 -10.66
C THR A 133 8.05 -8.92 -9.74
N ASN A 134 8.85 -9.90 -10.19
CA ASN A 134 9.95 -10.42 -9.37
C ASN A 134 11.20 -9.55 -9.38
N ARG A 135 11.31 -8.61 -10.31
CA ARG A 135 12.49 -7.76 -10.46
C ARG A 135 12.11 -6.35 -10.84
N TRP A 136 12.93 -5.40 -10.40
CA TRP A 136 12.82 -4.03 -10.87
C TRP A 136 13.32 -3.92 -12.31
N THR A 137 12.61 -3.15 -13.13
CA THR A 137 13.01 -2.73 -14.46
C THR A 137 13.11 -1.21 -14.50
N ALA A 138 13.78 -0.66 -15.51
CA ALA A 138 13.83 0.80 -15.69
C ALA A 138 12.43 1.42 -15.76
N ALA A 139 11.49 0.79 -16.45
CA ALA A 139 10.10 1.25 -16.55
C ALA A 139 9.41 1.29 -15.18
N MET A 140 9.66 0.29 -14.33
CA MET A 140 9.11 0.24 -12.97
C MET A 140 9.69 1.32 -12.07
N VAL A 141 10.99 1.58 -12.17
CA VAL A 141 11.65 2.67 -11.44
C VAL A 141 11.01 4.01 -11.84
N ARG A 142 10.84 4.24 -13.14
CA ARG A 142 10.20 5.45 -13.65
C ARG A 142 8.78 5.61 -13.11
N LYS A 143 8.00 4.55 -13.12
CA LYS A 143 6.62 4.57 -12.62
C LYS A 143 6.58 4.85 -11.11
N ALA A 144 7.45 4.24 -10.34
CA ALA A 144 7.55 4.48 -8.90
C ALA A 144 7.97 5.91 -8.57
N TYR A 145 8.80 6.52 -9.41
CA TYR A 145 9.25 7.91 -9.25
C TYR A 145 8.14 8.92 -9.57
N VAL A 146 7.37 8.66 -10.61
CA VAL A 146 6.30 9.56 -11.07
C VAL A 146 5.04 9.42 -10.22
N SER A 147 4.85 8.28 -9.60
CA SER A 147 3.67 7.98 -8.77
C SER A 147 3.77 8.59 -7.39
#